data_32b6c86ad1511b4c7d1085265ad7fe93
#
_entry.id   32b6c86ad1511b4c7d1085265ad7fe93
#
_cell.length_a   1.000
_cell.length_b   1.000
_cell.length_c   1.000
_cell.angle_alpha   90.00
_cell.angle_beta   90.00
_cell.angle_gamma   90.00
#
_symmetry.space_group_name_H-M   'P 1'
#
loop_
_entity.id
_entity.type
_entity.pdbx_description
1 polymer ?
#
loop_
_entity_poly.entity_id
_entity_poly.type
_entity_poly.pdbx_seq_one_letter_code
_entity_poly.pdbx_strand_id
1 'polypeptide(L)'
;MTDLQRTKKSSQTTSPESQALKGSKEFESRPKALSWLLSGLKYLLIFAVIYTVINWWRQPIMPANPELTLTDYQGQVVDIEALSHQSPVLVYFWGTWCPICSTTSPKVNALAESQTYPVVTIATQSGSNQDIEQFMTQHDYSFTTINDESGEIFSDWQGQVTPSYVVLKDGEMTQGLTGIQPEWSLKLRLWLSSLF
;
A
#
# COMPACT_ATOMS: atom_id res chain seq x y z
N MET A 1 55.50 59.40 -54.96
CA MET A 1 54.78 60.66 -54.98
C MET A 1 53.98 60.69 -53.69
N THR A 2 54.61 61.31 -52.68
CA THR A 2 54.35 62.66 -52.21
C THR A 2 52.98 62.68 -51.44
N ASP A 3 52.81 63.10 -50.26
CA ASP A 3 53.58 63.88 -49.29
C ASP A 3 52.64 64.08 -48.03
N LEU A 4 53.30 64.09 -46.92
CA LEU A 4 53.30 65.10 -45.89
C LEU A 4 52.03 65.39 -45.04
N GLN A 5 52.14 65.05 -43.79
CA GLN A 5 52.10 65.95 -42.61
C GLN A 5 50.73 66.60 -42.29
N ARG A 6 50.27 66.66 -41.05
CA ARG A 6 50.84 67.50 -40.00
C ARG A 6 50.06 67.34 -38.67
N THR A 7 50.79 67.20 -37.63
CA THR A 7 50.57 67.48 -36.23
C THR A 7 49.54 68.56 -35.83
N LYS A 8 48.82 68.35 -34.69
CA LYS A 8 48.75 69.27 -33.54
C LYS A 8 47.91 68.67 -32.46
N LYS A 9 48.37 68.31 -31.38
CA LYS A 9 48.65 68.77 -30.03
C LYS A 9 47.69 69.85 -29.51
N SER A 10 46.94 69.55 -28.48
CA SER A 10 46.68 70.30 -27.24
C SER A 10 45.71 69.51 -26.39
N SER A 11 46.10 68.99 -25.27
CA SER A 11 46.25 69.57 -23.94
C SER A 11 44.93 69.80 -23.24
N GLN A 12 44.80 69.03 -22.14
CA GLN A 12 44.20 69.36 -20.84
C GLN A 12 42.64 69.46 -20.80
N THR A 13 41.95 68.85 -19.85
CA THR A 13 41.99 69.19 -18.45
C THR A 13 41.13 68.16 -17.65
N THR A 14 41.70 67.64 -16.63
CA THR A 14 41.17 67.27 -15.31
C THR A 14 39.70 67.44 -15.04
N SER A 15 39.00 66.43 -14.48
CA SER A 15 38.75 66.24 -13.05
C SER A 15 37.63 65.24 -12.82
N PRO A 16 37.48 64.77 -11.59
CA PRO A 16 37.11 63.43 -11.29
C PRO A 16 35.62 63.27 -10.86
N GLU A 17 35.26 62.11 -10.45
CA GLU A 17 34.09 61.84 -9.64
C GLU A 17 32.81 61.39 -10.38
N SER A 18 32.71 60.11 -10.46
CA SER A 18 31.56 59.44 -9.84
C SER A 18 31.81 57.93 -9.84
N GLN A 19 32.42 57.49 -8.75
CA GLN A 19 32.23 56.15 -8.25
C GLN A 19 30.76 55.98 -7.86
N ALA A 20 29.98 55.40 -8.75
CA ALA A 20 28.63 54.97 -8.42
C ALA A 20 28.62 53.43 -8.42
N LEU A 21 28.79 52.88 -7.25
CA LEU A 21 28.09 51.72 -6.72
C LEU A 21 27.61 50.71 -7.78
N LYS A 22 28.49 49.86 -8.23
CA LYS A 22 28.12 48.54 -8.72
C LYS A 22 27.75 47.68 -7.50
N GLY A 23 26.47 47.78 -7.06
CA GLY A 23 25.91 46.84 -6.16
C GLY A 23 26.00 45.42 -6.76
N SER A 24 26.95 44.67 -6.29
CA SER A 24 27.06 43.26 -6.54
C SER A 24 25.81 42.61 -5.95
N LYS A 25 24.80 42.35 -6.79
CA LYS A 25 23.82 41.33 -6.48
C LYS A 25 24.58 40.01 -6.48
N GLU A 26 25.05 39.63 -5.34
CA GLU A 26 25.45 38.28 -5.04
C GLU A 26 24.20 37.41 -5.21
N PHE A 27 24.02 36.92 -6.42
CA PHE A 27 23.06 35.86 -6.72
C PHE A 27 23.64 34.60 -6.11
N GLU A 28 23.28 34.40 -4.86
CA GLU A 28 23.59 33.20 -4.09
C GLU A 28 23.07 32.00 -4.88
N SER A 29 23.94 31.36 -5.63
CA SER A 29 23.65 30.17 -6.41
C SER A 29 23.41 29.03 -5.42
N ARG A 30 22.15 28.79 -5.09
CA ARG A 30 21.74 27.59 -4.34
C ARG A 30 22.36 26.40 -5.03
N PRO A 31 23.09 25.54 -4.30
CA PRO A 31 23.79 24.41 -4.89
C PRO A 31 22.76 23.56 -5.66
N LYS A 32 23.04 23.29 -6.93
CA LYS A 32 22.14 22.54 -7.83
C LYS A 32 21.71 21.20 -7.22
N ALA A 33 22.56 20.59 -6.39
CA ALA A 33 22.25 19.38 -5.62
C ALA A 33 21.06 19.55 -4.66
N LEU A 34 20.95 20.70 -3.98
CA LEU A 34 19.85 20.97 -3.06
C LEU A 34 18.51 21.15 -3.80
N SER A 35 18.52 21.78 -4.98
CA SER A 35 17.30 21.90 -5.79
C SER A 35 16.80 20.56 -6.33
N TRP A 36 17.72 19.65 -6.68
CA TRP A 36 17.39 18.29 -7.10
C TRP A 36 16.81 17.45 -5.95
N LEU A 37 17.40 17.57 -4.75
CA LEU A 37 16.88 16.92 -3.54
C LEU A 37 15.50 17.43 -3.17
N LEU A 38 15.26 18.73 -3.22
CA LEU A 38 13.97 19.33 -2.93
C LEU A 38 12.91 18.91 -3.98
N SER A 39 13.31 18.84 -5.26
CA SER A 39 12.40 18.34 -6.31
C SER A 39 12.09 16.86 -6.12
N GLY A 40 13.07 16.02 -5.80
CA GLY A 40 12.87 14.61 -5.49
C GLY A 40 11.93 14.41 -4.30
N LEU A 41 12.13 15.16 -3.22
CA LEU A 41 11.25 15.14 -2.04
C LEU A 41 9.82 15.56 -2.37
N LYS A 42 9.64 16.59 -3.20
CA LYS A 42 8.33 17.02 -3.67
C LYS A 42 7.59 15.92 -4.42
N TYR A 43 8.25 15.23 -5.35
CA TYR A 43 7.63 14.11 -6.09
C TYR A 43 7.33 12.92 -5.20
N LEU A 44 8.19 12.65 -4.22
CA LEU A 44 7.97 11.59 -3.24
C LEU A 44 6.76 11.90 -2.35
N LEU A 45 6.60 13.14 -1.92
CA LEU A 45 5.41 13.59 -1.16
C LEU A 45 4.14 13.50 -2.01
N ILE A 46 4.17 13.95 -3.27
CA ILE A 46 3.03 13.84 -4.18
C ILE A 46 2.65 12.36 -4.37
N PHE A 47 3.63 11.50 -4.60
CA PHE A 47 3.41 10.06 -4.73
C PHE A 47 2.82 9.46 -3.45
N ALA A 48 3.34 9.83 -2.28
CA ALA A 48 2.82 9.38 -0.98
C ALA A 48 1.37 9.83 -0.77
N VAL A 49 1.04 11.07 -1.12
CA VAL A 49 -0.34 11.59 -1.02
C VAL A 49 -1.28 10.83 -1.97
N ILE A 50 -0.89 10.67 -3.24
CA ILE A 50 -1.68 9.94 -4.23
C ILE A 50 -1.86 8.49 -3.78
N TYR A 51 -0.80 7.83 -3.33
CA TYR A 51 -0.84 6.47 -2.82
C TYR A 51 -1.79 6.36 -1.62
N THR A 52 -1.70 7.30 -0.66
CA THR A 52 -2.56 7.32 0.52
C THR A 52 -4.04 7.54 0.14
N VAL A 53 -4.31 8.46 -0.78
CA VAL A 53 -5.69 8.73 -1.26
C VAL A 53 -6.26 7.52 -1.99
N ILE A 54 -5.48 6.89 -2.88
CA ILE A 54 -5.93 5.69 -3.60
C ILE A 54 -6.16 4.53 -2.62
N ASN A 55 -5.26 4.35 -1.64
CA ASN A 55 -5.39 3.30 -0.65
C ASN A 55 -6.59 3.54 0.28
N TRP A 56 -6.85 4.80 0.64
CA TRP A 56 -8.03 5.18 1.43
C TRP A 56 -9.34 4.96 0.65
N TRP A 57 -9.36 5.28 -0.63
CA TRP A 57 -10.55 5.10 -1.47
C TRP A 57 -10.84 3.63 -1.81
N ARG A 58 -9.82 2.77 -1.74
CA ARG A 58 -9.92 1.32 -1.97
C ARG A 58 -10.17 0.52 -0.69
N GLN A 59 -10.36 1.16 0.46
CA GLN A 59 -10.71 0.43 1.66
C GLN A 59 -12.05 -0.27 1.45
N PRO A 60 -12.13 -1.61 1.63
CA PRO A 60 -13.41 -2.29 1.59
C PRO A 60 -14.31 -1.69 2.67
N ILE A 61 -15.49 -1.24 2.25
CA ILE A 61 -16.51 -0.74 3.18
C ILE A 61 -17.10 -1.99 3.84
N MET A 62 -16.96 -2.11 5.14
CA MET A 62 -17.56 -3.24 5.83
C MET A 62 -19.07 -3.05 6.02
N PRO A 63 -19.87 -4.10 5.83
CA PRO A 63 -21.26 -4.09 6.24
C PRO A 63 -21.35 -3.85 7.76
N ALA A 64 -22.42 -3.21 8.19
CA ALA A 64 -22.62 -2.90 9.60
C ALA A 64 -22.70 -4.16 10.50
N ASN A 65 -23.09 -5.30 9.94
CA ASN A 65 -23.21 -6.58 10.66
C ASN A 65 -22.94 -7.75 9.68
N PRO A 66 -21.70 -8.11 9.38
CA PRO A 66 -21.41 -9.32 8.62
C PRO A 66 -21.74 -10.55 9.47
N GLU A 67 -22.16 -11.64 8.83
CA GLU A 67 -22.22 -12.92 9.51
C GLU A 67 -20.81 -13.38 9.85
N LEU A 68 -20.53 -13.56 11.15
CA LEU A 68 -19.21 -13.94 11.67
C LEU A 68 -19.15 -15.41 12.12
N THR A 69 -20.30 -16.11 12.16
CA THR A 69 -20.38 -17.54 12.45
C THR A 69 -20.65 -18.29 11.17
N LEU A 70 -19.61 -18.90 10.60
CA LEU A 70 -19.64 -19.55 9.30
C LEU A 70 -19.28 -21.03 9.44
N THR A 71 -19.52 -21.82 8.38
CA THR A 71 -19.14 -23.23 8.35
C THR A 71 -18.05 -23.44 7.30
N ASP A 72 -16.97 -24.13 7.68
CA ASP A 72 -15.90 -24.45 6.77
C ASP A 72 -16.29 -25.57 5.77
N TYR A 73 -15.44 -25.80 4.77
CA TYR A 73 -15.70 -26.81 3.74
C TYR A 73 -15.75 -28.26 4.29
N GLN A 74 -15.26 -28.47 5.51
CA GLN A 74 -15.30 -29.77 6.21
C GLN A 74 -16.55 -29.91 7.11
N GLY A 75 -17.39 -28.90 7.21
CA GLY A 75 -18.60 -28.87 8.02
C GLY A 75 -18.39 -28.44 9.48
N GLN A 76 -17.23 -27.86 9.81
CA GLN A 76 -16.96 -27.36 11.16
C GLN A 76 -17.42 -25.89 11.28
N VAL A 77 -18.02 -25.56 12.41
CA VAL A 77 -18.43 -24.19 12.71
C VAL A 77 -17.21 -23.34 13.08
N VAL A 78 -17.04 -22.23 12.41
CA VAL A 78 -15.99 -21.23 12.64
C VAL A 78 -16.63 -19.95 13.13
N ASP A 79 -16.43 -19.65 14.41
CA ASP A 79 -16.92 -18.42 15.05
C ASP A 79 -15.81 -17.37 15.02
N ILE A 80 -15.83 -16.53 13.98
CA ILE A 80 -14.82 -15.49 13.75
C ILE A 80 -14.93 -14.40 14.82
N GLU A 81 -16.14 -14.13 15.33
CA GLU A 81 -16.36 -13.16 16.40
C GLU A 81 -15.68 -13.63 17.69
N ALA A 82 -15.94 -14.86 18.12
CA ALA A 82 -15.32 -15.42 19.32
C ALA A 82 -13.79 -15.48 19.19
N LEU A 83 -13.26 -15.80 18.02
CA LEU A 83 -11.81 -15.76 17.75
C LEU A 83 -11.26 -14.34 17.87
N SER A 84 -11.99 -13.34 17.36
CA SER A 84 -11.53 -11.94 17.34
C SER A 84 -11.47 -11.31 18.73
N HIS A 85 -12.28 -11.79 19.68
CA HIS A 85 -12.21 -11.39 21.10
C HIS A 85 -10.98 -11.94 21.81
N GLN A 86 -10.40 -13.03 21.34
CA GLN A 86 -9.19 -13.59 21.92
C GLN A 86 -7.91 -12.93 21.36
N SER A 87 -7.87 -12.73 20.05
CA SER A 87 -6.75 -12.07 19.36
C SER A 87 -7.19 -11.55 17.99
N PRO A 88 -6.45 -10.62 17.36
CA PRO A 88 -6.76 -10.21 16.00
C PRO A 88 -6.81 -11.38 15.03
N VAL A 89 -7.86 -11.44 14.21
CA VAL A 89 -8.09 -12.48 13.21
C VAL A 89 -7.82 -11.92 11.82
N LEU A 90 -7.10 -12.65 10.99
CA LEU A 90 -7.00 -12.37 9.57
C LEU A 90 -8.09 -13.12 8.82
N VAL A 91 -8.99 -12.41 8.14
CA VAL A 91 -9.91 -12.98 7.16
C VAL A 91 -9.36 -12.69 5.76
N TYR A 92 -9.17 -13.74 4.95
CA TYR A 92 -8.57 -13.68 3.63
C TYR A 92 -9.54 -14.17 2.57
N PHE A 93 -9.95 -13.29 1.66
CA PHE A 93 -10.79 -13.63 0.51
C PHE A 93 -9.93 -13.93 -0.71
N TRP A 94 -10.18 -15.08 -1.31
CA TRP A 94 -9.41 -15.58 -2.45
C TRP A 94 -10.27 -16.44 -3.38
N GLY A 95 -9.70 -16.90 -4.48
CA GLY A 95 -10.36 -17.84 -5.38
C GLY A 95 -9.34 -18.73 -6.07
N THR A 96 -9.74 -19.97 -6.38
CA THR A 96 -8.92 -20.94 -7.14
C THR A 96 -8.59 -20.43 -8.54
N TRP A 97 -9.47 -19.62 -9.11
CA TRP A 97 -9.38 -18.99 -10.41
C TRP A 97 -8.54 -17.69 -10.43
N CYS A 98 -8.09 -17.20 -9.27
CA CYS A 98 -7.43 -15.91 -9.13
C CYS A 98 -5.89 -16.04 -9.28
N PRO A 99 -5.26 -15.54 -10.36
CA PRO A 99 -3.81 -15.70 -10.56
C PRO A 99 -2.96 -14.99 -9.49
N ILE A 100 -3.44 -13.85 -8.96
CA ILE A 100 -2.73 -13.12 -7.91
C ILE A 100 -2.80 -13.89 -6.59
N CYS A 101 -3.91 -14.59 -6.35
CA CYS A 101 -4.09 -15.41 -5.16
C CYS A 101 -3.09 -16.56 -5.10
N SER A 102 -2.71 -17.15 -6.23
CA SER A 102 -1.68 -18.20 -6.28
C SER A 102 -0.31 -17.73 -5.73
N THR A 103 -0.03 -16.43 -5.83
CA THR A 103 1.20 -15.82 -5.28
C THR A 103 1.07 -15.44 -3.81
N THR A 104 -0.14 -15.16 -3.34
CA THR A 104 -0.39 -14.67 -1.97
C THR A 104 -0.78 -15.77 -1.00
N SER A 105 -1.53 -16.79 -1.44
CA SER A 105 -2.00 -17.89 -0.59
C SER A 105 -0.88 -18.66 0.11
N PRO A 106 0.30 -18.95 -0.50
CA PRO A 106 1.40 -19.56 0.24
C PRO A 106 1.87 -18.75 1.45
N LYS A 107 1.83 -17.41 1.36
CA LYS A 107 2.23 -16.51 2.46
C LYS A 107 1.19 -16.49 3.57
N VAL A 108 -0.10 -16.57 3.19
CA VAL A 108 -1.21 -16.68 4.14
C VAL A 108 -1.15 -18.05 4.83
N ASN A 109 -0.82 -19.11 4.10
CA ASN A 109 -0.65 -20.44 4.67
C ASN A 109 0.49 -20.48 5.70
N ALA A 110 1.66 -19.90 5.37
CA ALA A 110 2.78 -19.79 6.32
C ALA A 110 2.39 -18.98 7.58
N LEU A 111 1.53 -17.97 7.44
CA LEU A 111 1.01 -17.23 8.58
C LEU A 111 0.08 -18.11 9.44
N ALA A 112 -0.83 -18.86 8.81
CA ALA A 112 -1.72 -19.81 9.51
C ALA A 112 -0.93 -20.88 10.25
N GLU A 113 0.07 -21.48 9.62
CA GLU A 113 0.95 -22.50 10.22
C GLU A 113 1.75 -21.96 11.42
N SER A 114 2.07 -20.67 11.43
CA SER A 114 2.76 -20.06 12.57
C SER A 114 1.94 -20.06 13.85
N GLN A 115 0.60 -20.23 13.77
CA GLN A 115 -0.36 -20.24 14.87
C GLN A 115 -0.27 -19.01 15.80
N THR A 116 0.37 -17.94 15.33
CA THR A 116 0.54 -16.72 16.12
C THR A 116 -0.77 -15.93 16.18
N TYR A 117 -1.53 -15.95 15.08
CA TYR A 117 -2.83 -15.31 14.94
C TYR A 117 -3.79 -16.24 14.21
N PRO A 118 -5.08 -16.26 14.56
CA PRO A 118 -6.08 -16.99 13.80
C PRO A 118 -6.16 -16.47 12.36
N VAL A 119 -6.18 -17.40 11.42
CA VAL A 119 -6.38 -17.11 9.99
C VAL A 119 -7.58 -17.89 9.52
N VAL A 120 -8.58 -17.19 9.02
CA VAL A 120 -9.78 -17.75 8.38
C VAL A 120 -9.80 -17.30 6.94
N THR A 121 -10.02 -18.22 6.02
CA THR A 121 -10.06 -17.88 4.60
C THR A 121 -11.43 -18.16 4.01
N ILE A 122 -11.82 -17.37 3.00
CA ILE A 122 -13.08 -17.48 2.30
C ILE A 122 -12.77 -17.66 0.81
N ALA A 123 -13.07 -18.85 0.30
CA ALA A 123 -12.86 -19.20 -1.10
C ALA A 123 -14.09 -18.83 -1.92
N THR A 124 -14.05 -17.67 -2.57
CA THR A 124 -15.18 -17.11 -3.32
C THR A 124 -15.28 -17.74 -4.70
N GLN A 125 -16.49 -18.24 -5.05
CA GLN A 125 -16.82 -18.81 -6.36
C GLN A 125 -15.76 -19.81 -6.87
N SER A 126 -15.29 -20.67 -5.97
CA SER A 126 -14.16 -21.57 -6.22
C SER A 126 -14.58 -23.03 -6.41
N GLY A 127 -15.87 -23.26 -6.65
CA GLY A 127 -16.47 -24.57 -6.87
C GLY A 127 -17.06 -25.19 -5.60
N SER A 128 -17.28 -26.49 -5.63
CA SER A 128 -17.83 -27.26 -4.52
C SER A 128 -16.81 -27.46 -3.39
N ASN A 129 -17.28 -27.95 -2.23
CA ASN A 129 -16.39 -28.33 -1.13
C ASN A 129 -15.32 -29.35 -1.57
N GLN A 130 -15.67 -30.25 -2.48
CA GLN A 130 -14.73 -31.23 -3.03
C GLN A 130 -13.66 -30.57 -3.88
N ASP A 131 -14.01 -29.54 -4.68
CA ASP A 131 -13.04 -28.79 -5.49
C ASP A 131 -12.07 -28.03 -4.59
N ILE A 132 -12.59 -27.43 -3.50
CA ILE A 132 -11.76 -26.78 -2.47
C ILE A 132 -10.80 -27.77 -1.81
N GLU A 133 -11.29 -28.94 -1.38
CA GLU A 133 -10.48 -29.97 -0.74
C GLU A 133 -9.35 -30.43 -1.68
N GLN A 134 -9.67 -30.66 -2.95
CA GLN A 134 -8.67 -31.03 -3.95
C GLN A 134 -7.62 -29.93 -4.15
N PHE A 135 -8.04 -28.69 -4.25
CA PHE A 135 -7.15 -27.55 -4.41
C PHE A 135 -6.23 -27.38 -3.21
N MET A 136 -6.78 -27.43 -2.00
CA MET A 136 -6.04 -27.32 -0.74
C MET A 136 -4.96 -28.41 -0.65
N THR A 137 -5.34 -29.68 -0.97
CA THR A 137 -4.43 -30.83 -0.98
C THR A 137 -3.32 -30.68 -2.03
N GLN A 138 -3.66 -30.23 -3.25
CA GLN A 138 -2.67 -30.04 -4.33
C GLN A 138 -1.62 -28.99 -4.01
N HIS A 139 -1.97 -27.98 -3.20
CA HIS A 139 -1.09 -26.85 -2.88
C HIS A 139 -0.50 -26.95 -1.46
N ASP A 140 -0.79 -28.04 -0.74
CA ASP A 140 -0.36 -28.24 0.65
C ASP A 140 -0.77 -27.08 1.57
N TYR A 141 -2.03 -26.61 1.43
CA TYR A 141 -2.59 -25.56 2.28
C TYR A 141 -3.35 -26.14 3.46
N SER A 142 -3.11 -25.59 4.64
CA SER A 142 -3.66 -26.04 5.92
C SER A 142 -4.54 -25.00 6.62
N PHE A 143 -4.70 -23.79 6.04
CA PHE A 143 -5.55 -22.76 6.64
C PHE A 143 -7.04 -23.13 6.60
N THR A 144 -7.77 -22.71 7.64
CA THR A 144 -9.24 -22.88 7.69
C THR A 144 -9.89 -22.16 6.52
N THR A 145 -10.73 -22.87 5.75
CA THR A 145 -11.36 -22.33 4.54
C THR A 145 -12.88 -22.50 4.58
N ILE A 146 -13.58 -21.41 4.40
CA ILE A 146 -15.03 -21.35 4.19
C ILE A 146 -15.27 -21.34 2.68
N ASN A 147 -16.16 -22.20 2.19
CA ASN A 147 -16.54 -22.19 0.79
C ASN A 147 -17.70 -21.22 0.57
N ASP A 148 -17.42 -20.16 -0.17
CA ASP A 148 -18.42 -19.19 -0.65
C ASP A 148 -18.71 -19.47 -2.13
N GLU A 149 -19.36 -20.61 -2.40
CA GLU A 149 -19.64 -21.11 -3.74
C GLU A 149 -20.46 -20.12 -4.58
N SER A 150 -21.45 -19.47 -3.96
CA SER A 150 -22.30 -18.45 -4.62
C SER A 150 -21.63 -17.08 -4.75
N GLY A 151 -20.67 -16.75 -3.90
CA GLY A 151 -20.10 -15.41 -3.74
C GLY A 151 -20.94 -14.49 -2.85
N GLU A 152 -21.94 -15.02 -2.14
CA GLU A 152 -22.82 -14.24 -1.25
C GLU A 152 -22.05 -13.68 -0.06
N ILE A 153 -21.20 -14.49 0.60
CA ILE A 153 -20.39 -14.03 1.73
C ILE A 153 -19.49 -12.88 1.30
N PHE A 154 -18.80 -13.03 0.15
CA PHE A 154 -17.94 -11.97 -0.39
C PHE A 154 -18.73 -10.69 -0.70
N SER A 155 -19.93 -10.82 -1.26
CA SER A 155 -20.83 -9.70 -1.53
C SER A 155 -21.32 -9.02 -0.25
N ASP A 156 -21.72 -9.80 0.75
CA ASP A 156 -22.20 -9.31 2.05
C ASP A 156 -21.09 -8.56 2.80
N TRP A 157 -19.86 -9.02 2.64
CA TRP A 157 -18.67 -8.33 3.15
C TRP A 157 -18.20 -7.18 2.26
N GLN A 158 -19.03 -6.80 1.27
CA GLN A 158 -18.76 -5.73 0.30
C GLN A 158 -17.41 -5.88 -0.42
N GLY A 159 -16.99 -7.12 -0.63
CA GLY A 159 -15.80 -7.45 -1.39
C GLY A 159 -15.91 -6.99 -2.83
N GLN A 160 -14.83 -6.41 -3.36
CA GLN A 160 -14.80 -5.89 -4.73
C GLN A 160 -13.77 -6.60 -5.59
N VAL A 161 -12.68 -7.04 -4.99
CA VAL A 161 -11.55 -7.68 -5.70
C VAL A 161 -10.91 -8.74 -4.82
N THR A 162 -10.34 -9.77 -5.45
CA THR A 162 -9.50 -10.76 -4.79
C THR A 162 -8.04 -10.62 -5.27
N PRO A 163 -7.05 -10.83 -4.43
CA PRO A 163 -7.18 -11.11 -2.99
C PRO A 163 -7.55 -9.87 -2.18
N SER A 164 -8.36 -10.04 -1.14
CA SER A 164 -8.59 -9.04 -0.11
C SER A 164 -8.43 -9.64 1.29
N TYR A 165 -8.10 -8.76 2.22
CA TYR A 165 -7.80 -9.14 3.60
C TYR A 165 -8.55 -8.19 4.54
N VAL A 166 -9.08 -8.74 5.59
CA VAL A 166 -9.73 -8.00 6.66
C VAL A 166 -9.10 -8.43 7.98
N VAL A 167 -8.73 -7.48 8.81
CA VAL A 167 -8.29 -7.74 10.18
C VAL A 167 -9.43 -7.38 11.11
N LEU A 168 -9.91 -8.38 11.87
CA LEU A 168 -10.92 -8.19 12.89
C LEU A 168 -10.29 -8.23 14.29
N LYS A 169 -10.81 -7.39 15.19
CA LYS A 169 -10.51 -7.41 16.61
C LYS A 169 -11.79 -7.01 17.37
N ASP A 170 -12.16 -7.79 18.38
CA ASP A 170 -13.36 -7.57 19.20
C ASP A 170 -14.67 -7.45 18.40
N GLY A 171 -14.80 -8.27 17.34
CA GLY A 171 -15.98 -8.25 16.44
C GLY A 171 -15.96 -7.12 15.41
N GLU A 172 -15.00 -6.21 15.47
CA GLU A 172 -14.93 -5.07 14.58
C GLU A 172 -13.79 -5.18 13.57
N MET A 173 -13.99 -4.67 12.35
CA MET A 173 -12.93 -4.54 11.37
C MET A 173 -12.01 -3.38 11.74
N THR A 174 -10.76 -3.69 11.96
CA THR A 174 -9.74 -2.67 12.23
C THR A 174 -9.03 -2.22 10.96
N GLN A 175 -8.88 -3.12 9.97
CA GLN A 175 -8.18 -2.84 8.72
C GLN A 175 -8.75 -3.66 7.56
N GLY A 176 -8.81 -3.05 6.38
CA GLY A 176 -9.09 -3.71 5.11
C GLY A 176 -7.96 -3.48 4.11
N LEU A 177 -7.58 -4.51 3.35
CA LEU A 177 -6.48 -4.48 2.40
C LEU A 177 -6.83 -5.25 1.14
N THR A 178 -6.21 -4.89 0.02
CA THR A 178 -6.37 -5.60 -1.26
C THR A 178 -5.03 -5.82 -1.95
N GLY A 179 -4.98 -6.80 -2.86
CA GLY A 179 -3.82 -7.08 -3.69
C GLY A 179 -2.70 -7.83 -2.96
N ILE A 180 -1.49 -7.76 -3.49
CA ILE A 180 -0.35 -8.51 -2.97
C ILE A 180 0.12 -7.90 -1.66
N GLN A 181 0.08 -8.69 -0.59
CA GLN A 181 0.59 -8.32 0.73
C GLN A 181 1.80 -9.20 1.09
N PRO A 182 2.93 -8.60 1.50
CA PRO A 182 4.03 -9.37 2.06
C PRO A 182 3.65 -9.93 3.44
N GLU A 183 4.13 -11.12 3.78
CA GLU A 183 3.85 -11.76 5.07
C GLU A 183 4.19 -10.88 6.27
N TRP A 184 5.34 -10.20 6.25
CA TRP A 184 5.74 -9.29 7.33
C TRP A 184 4.75 -8.12 7.53
N SER A 185 4.12 -7.65 6.44
CA SER A 185 3.11 -6.58 6.50
C SER A 185 1.84 -7.07 7.20
N LEU A 186 1.40 -8.30 6.90
CA LEU A 186 0.26 -8.92 7.57
C LEU A 186 0.55 -9.13 9.07
N LYS A 187 1.72 -9.69 9.41
CA LYS A 187 2.15 -9.86 10.80
C LYS A 187 2.21 -8.55 11.58
N LEU A 188 2.78 -7.50 10.98
CA LEU A 188 2.86 -6.18 11.61
C LEU A 188 1.47 -5.59 11.88
N ARG A 189 0.53 -5.75 10.94
CA ARG A 189 -0.84 -5.24 11.09
C ARG A 189 -1.61 -5.97 12.16
N LEU A 190 -1.52 -7.29 12.22
CA LEU A 190 -2.12 -8.09 13.28
C LEU A 190 -1.52 -7.72 14.65
N TRP A 191 -0.21 -7.55 14.72
CA TRP A 191 0.44 -7.09 15.94
C TRP A 191 -0.02 -5.69 16.34
N LEU A 192 -0.11 -4.75 15.42
CA LEU A 192 -0.64 -3.41 15.73
C LEU A 192 -2.09 -3.47 16.23
N SER A 193 -2.94 -4.30 15.60
CA SER A 193 -4.33 -4.48 16.06
C SER A 193 -4.43 -5.19 17.41
N SER A 194 -3.38 -5.87 17.88
CA SER A 194 -3.37 -6.47 19.23
C SER A 194 -3.04 -5.46 20.35
N LEU A 195 -2.58 -4.25 20.01
CA LEU A 195 -2.21 -3.22 20.98
C LEU A 195 -3.38 -2.31 21.38
N PHE A 196 -4.45 -2.34 20.60
CA PHE A 196 -5.64 -1.49 20.78
C PHE A 196 -6.91 -2.40 20.83
#